data_f8cff7cea6e79c7cffac569c292c1c21
#
_entry.id   f8cff7cea6e79c7cffac569c292c1c21
#
_cell.length_a   1.000
_cell.length_b   1.000
_cell.length_c   1.000
_cell.angle_alpha   90.00
_cell.angle_beta   90.00
_cell.angle_gamma   90.00
#
_symmetry.space_group_name_H-M   'P 1'
#
loop_
_entity.id
_entity.type
_entity.pdbx_description
1 polymer ?
#
loop_
_entity_poly.entity_id
_entity_poly.type
_entity_poly.pdbx_seq_one_letter_code
_entity_poly.pdbx_strand_id
1 'polypeptide(L)'
;MSSTPIRIDADVKLDSKILTDVAEAFQPHADQMFKQRKGHWVSVVEFTHVERTEPGPDEDKDPSVKVRITDLEIAADSATEHHIRQLMADMHRQRTSEGTLDEHAA
;
A
#
# COMPACT_ATOMS: atom_id res chain seq x y z
N MET A 1 18.31 -8.09 -23.87
CA MET A 1 17.51 -7.01 -24.24
C MET A 1 16.93 -6.32 -23.03
N SER A 2 17.31 -5.21 -22.81
CA SER A 2 16.69 -4.53 -21.75
C SER A 2 15.70 -3.59 -22.36
N SER A 3 14.52 -3.82 -22.06
CA SER A 3 13.54 -2.88 -22.44
C SER A 3 13.44 -1.86 -21.33
N THR A 4 13.44 -0.65 -21.73
CA THR A 4 13.03 0.40 -20.83
C THR A 4 11.59 0.12 -20.44
N PRO A 5 11.26 -0.01 -19.16
CA PRO A 5 9.89 -0.24 -18.80
C PRO A 5 9.02 0.91 -19.30
N ILE A 6 7.91 0.55 -19.89
CA ILE A 6 6.94 1.54 -20.31
C ILE A 6 6.38 2.18 -19.05
N ARG A 7 6.54 3.47 -18.96
CA ARG A 7 6.00 4.21 -17.85
C ARG A 7 4.58 4.61 -18.15
N ILE A 8 3.68 4.11 -17.37
CA ILE A 8 2.29 4.52 -17.42
C ILE A 8 2.02 5.27 -16.13
N ASP A 9 1.74 6.56 -16.26
CA ASP A 9 1.40 7.37 -15.10
C ASP A 9 -0.05 7.11 -14.74
N ALA A 10 -0.29 5.97 -14.13
CA ALA A 10 -1.63 5.57 -13.75
C ALA A 10 -1.95 6.04 -12.33
N ASP A 11 -3.16 6.52 -12.14
CA ASP A 11 -3.66 6.81 -10.80
C ASP A 11 -3.92 5.50 -10.07
N VAL A 12 -3.59 5.46 -8.79
CA VAL A 12 -3.88 4.31 -7.95
C VAL A 12 -5.07 4.63 -7.07
N LYS A 13 -6.08 3.76 -7.12
CA LYS A 13 -7.28 3.91 -6.32
C LYS A 13 -7.43 2.72 -5.40
N LEU A 14 -7.84 2.98 -4.17
CA LEU A 14 -8.13 1.91 -3.22
C LEU A 14 -9.61 1.59 -3.29
N ASP A 15 -9.92 0.31 -3.53
CA ASP A 15 -11.30 -0.15 -3.53
C ASP A 15 -11.89 -0.05 -2.12
N SER A 16 -13.12 0.42 -2.04
CA SER A 16 -13.77 0.67 -0.75
C SER A 16 -14.32 -0.60 -0.10
N LYS A 17 -14.35 -1.71 -0.82
CA LYS A 17 -14.88 -2.95 -0.27
C LYS A 17 -13.91 -3.52 0.76
N ILE A 18 -14.43 -3.83 1.94
CA ILE A 18 -13.66 -4.47 3.00
C ILE A 18 -14.10 -5.92 3.09
N LEU A 19 -13.17 -6.84 2.80
CA LEU A 19 -13.45 -8.26 2.87
C LEU A 19 -13.65 -8.69 4.32
N THR A 20 -14.39 -9.77 4.52
CA THR A 20 -14.69 -10.29 5.86
C THR A 20 -13.44 -10.53 6.69
N ASP A 21 -12.42 -11.16 6.11
CA ASP A 21 -11.19 -11.46 6.82
C ASP A 21 -10.45 -10.18 7.23
N VAL A 22 -10.51 -9.16 6.40
CA VAL A 22 -9.90 -7.86 6.72
C VAL A 22 -10.68 -7.18 7.84
N ALA A 23 -12.01 -7.20 7.78
CA ALA A 23 -12.84 -6.63 8.82
C ALA A 23 -12.60 -7.33 10.16
N GLU A 24 -12.42 -8.63 10.15
CA GLU A 24 -12.12 -9.40 11.35
C GLU A 24 -10.79 -9.01 11.97
N ALA A 25 -9.80 -8.66 11.16
CA ALA A 25 -8.51 -8.21 11.67
C ALA A 25 -8.62 -6.86 12.38
N PHE A 26 -9.51 -5.99 11.95
CA PHE A 26 -9.75 -4.71 12.61
C PHE A 26 -10.57 -4.84 13.89
N GLN A 27 -11.43 -5.84 13.97
CA GLN A 27 -12.43 -5.93 15.03
C GLN A 27 -11.85 -5.88 16.46
N PRO A 28 -10.75 -6.57 16.78
CA PRO A 28 -10.18 -6.48 18.13
C PRO A 28 -9.72 -5.07 18.52
N HIS A 29 -9.48 -4.21 17.53
CA HIS A 29 -8.98 -2.86 17.74
C HIS A 29 -10.06 -1.79 17.60
N ALA A 30 -11.28 -2.19 17.24
CA ALA A 30 -12.34 -1.24 16.90
C ALA A 30 -12.69 -0.31 18.05
N ASP A 31 -12.76 -0.83 19.27
CA ASP A 31 -13.10 -0.03 20.44
C ASP A 31 -12.05 1.05 20.69
N GLN A 32 -10.78 0.67 20.61
CA GLN A 32 -9.69 1.60 20.80
C GLN A 32 -9.67 2.66 19.69
N MET A 33 -9.91 2.23 18.45
CA MET A 33 -9.99 3.16 17.33
C MET A 33 -11.12 4.16 17.50
N PHE A 34 -12.25 3.72 18.01
CA PHE A 34 -13.38 4.59 18.27
C PHE A 34 -13.06 5.66 19.31
N LYS A 35 -12.31 5.26 20.36
CA LYS A 35 -11.96 6.16 21.46
C LYS A 35 -10.80 7.10 21.14
N GLN A 36 -9.91 6.71 20.26
CA GLN A 36 -8.70 7.47 19.95
C GLN A 36 -8.79 8.07 18.54
N ARG A 37 -9.37 9.25 18.43
CA ARG A 37 -9.62 9.91 17.15
C ARG A 37 -8.38 10.10 16.29
N LYS A 38 -7.22 10.31 16.90
CA LYS A 38 -5.97 10.54 16.18
C LYS A 38 -4.97 9.44 16.47
N GLY A 39 -5.48 8.26 16.83
CA GLY A 39 -4.61 7.13 17.09
C GLY A 39 -3.95 6.60 15.83
N HIS A 40 -2.84 5.93 16.02
CA HIS A 40 -2.09 5.31 14.93
C HIS A 40 -1.92 3.83 15.23
N TRP A 41 -2.13 3.01 14.21
CA TRP A 41 -1.95 1.57 14.31
C TRP A 41 -1.04 1.15 13.17
N VAL A 42 -0.16 0.21 13.43
CA VAL A 42 0.77 -0.29 12.43
C VAL A 42 0.33 -1.68 12.02
N SER A 43 0.36 -1.94 10.73
CA SER A 43 -0.13 -3.20 10.18
C SER A 43 0.71 -3.63 9.00
N VAL A 44 0.59 -4.91 8.64
CA VAL A 44 1.06 -5.45 7.37
C VAL A 44 -0.14 -5.77 6.51
N VAL A 45 -0.02 -5.52 5.23
CA VAL A 45 -1.15 -5.57 4.30
C VAL A 45 -0.74 -6.28 3.03
N GLU A 46 -1.61 -7.16 2.54
CA GLU A 46 -1.53 -7.69 1.19
C GLU A 46 -2.68 -7.10 0.39
N PHE A 47 -2.42 -6.74 -0.84
CA PHE A 47 -3.48 -6.23 -1.72
C PHE A 47 -3.34 -6.84 -3.10
N THR A 48 -4.43 -6.80 -3.86
CA THR A 48 -4.47 -7.35 -5.20
C THR A 48 -5.07 -6.36 -6.18
N HIS A 49 -4.74 -6.54 -7.45
CA HIS A 49 -5.32 -5.79 -8.54
C HIS A 49 -6.78 -6.23 -8.74
N VAL A 50 -7.68 -5.25 -8.83
CA VAL A 50 -9.10 -5.51 -9.02
C VAL A 50 -9.50 -5.16 -10.45
N GLU A 51 -9.08 -3.99 -10.90
CA GLU A 51 -9.56 -3.47 -12.16
C GLU A 51 -8.59 -2.39 -12.64
N ARG A 52 -8.47 -2.27 -13.94
CA ARG A 52 -7.75 -1.15 -14.52
C ARG A 52 -8.68 -0.42 -15.49
N THR A 53 -8.49 0.87 -15.61
CA THR A 53 -9.23 1.68 -16.56
C THR A 53 -8.25 2.28 -17.56
N GLU A 54 -8.50 2.03 -18.83
CA GLU A 54 -7.74 2.62 -19.92
C GLU A 54 -8.66 3.56 -20.66
N PRO A 55 -8.46 4.89 -20.54
CA PRO A 55 -9.29 5.83 -21.29
C PRO A 55 -9.06 5.68 -22.77
N GLY A 56 -10.09 5.97 -23.56
CA GLY A 56 -9.95 5.99 -24.99
C GLY A 56 -9.03 7.12 -25.45
N PRO A 57 -8.56 7.05 -26.70
CA PRO A 57 -7.60 8.04 -27.21
C PRO A 57 -8.15 9.46 -27.23
N ASP A 58 -9.46 9.61 -27.26
CA ASP A 58 -10.10 10.92 -27.27
C ASP A 58 -10.56 11.39 -25.90
N GLU A 59 -10.33 10.58 -24.88
CA GLU A 59 -10.73 10.94 -23.52
C GLU A 59 -9.59 11.64 -22.81
N ASP A 60 -9.93 12.71 -22.12
CA ASP A 60 -8.97 13.50 -21.35
C ASP A 60 -8.93 12.99 -19.90
N LYS A 61 -8.69 11.71 -19.73
CA LYS A 61 -8.61 11.06 -18.45
C LYS A 61 -7.32 10.26 -18.33
N ASP A 62 -6.79 10.21 -17.13
CA ASP A 62 -5.61 9.40 -16.87
C ASP A 62 -6.01 7.94 -16.70
N PRO A 63 -5.15 7.00 -17.08
CA PRO A 63 -5.38 5.61 -16.75
C PRO A 63 -5.36 5.42 -15.26
N SER A 64 -6.03 4.38 -14.78
CA SER A 64 -6.05 4.10 -13.35
C SER A 64 -6.02 2.61 -13.07
N VAL A 65 -5.52 2.26 -11.91
CA VAL A 65 -5.56 0.91 -11.39
C VAL A 65 -6.24 0.94 -10.02
N LYS A 66 -7.12 -0.04 -9.79
CA LYS A 66 -7.81 -0.17 -8.51
C LYS A 66 -7.26 -1.40 -7.80
N VAL A 67 -6.90 -1.24 -6.54
CA VAL A 67 -6.41 -2.32 -5.70
C VAL A 67 -7.32 -2.51 -4.51
N ARG A 68 -7.36 -3.75 -4.01
CA ARG A 68 -8.18 -4.12 -2.85
C ARG A 68 -7.30 -4.81 -1.84
N ILE A 69 -7.47 -4.45 -0.57
CA ILE A 69 -6.80 -5.14 0.52
C ILE A 69 -7.41 -6.54 0.65
N THR A 70 -6.59 -7.56 0.55
CA THR A 70 -7.04 -8.95 0.64
C THR A 70 -6.64 -9.61 1.95
N ASP A 71 -5.65 -9.06 2.63
CA ASP A 71 -5.22 -9.57 3.92
C ASP A 71 -4.61 -8.43 4.72
N LEU A 72 -4.81 -8.44 6.03
CA LEU A 72 -4.31 -7.39 6.89
C LEU A 72 -4.14 -7.95 8.30
N GLU A 73 -2.99 -7.66 8.91
CA GLU A 73 -2.73 -7.99 10.30
C GLU A 73 -2.21 -6.75 11.01
N ILE A 74 -2.83 -6.43 12.14
CA ILE A 74 -2.45 -5.25 12.91
C ILE A 74 -1.53 -5.69 14.04
N ALA A 75 -0.46 -4.94 14.28
CA ALA A 75 0.45 -5.24 15.37
C ALA A 75 -0.31 -5.26 16.69
N ALA A 76 -0.17 -6.37 17.43
CA ALA A 76 -0.91 -6.57 18.68
C ALA A 76 -0.14 -6.08 19.91
N ASP A 77 1.15 -5.86 19.77
CA ASP A 77 2.00 -5.44 20.88
C ASP A 77 3.06 -4.45 20.39
N SER A 78 3.72 -3.80 21.36
CA SER A 78 4.70 -2.77 21.03
C SER A 78 5.96 -3.33 20.39
N ALA A 79 6.35 -4.54 20.69
CA ALA A 79 7.51 -5.16 20.07
C ALA A 79 7.28 -5.41 18.58
N THR A 80 6.12 -5.96 18.25
CA THR A 80 5.75 -6.19 16.84
C THR A 80 5.60 -4.87 16.10
N GLU A 81 4.97 -3.89 16.74
CA GLU A 81 4.83 -2.55 16.14
C GLU A 81 6.19 -1.96 15.82
N HIS A 82 7.12 -2.04 16.77
CA HIS A 82 8.48 -1.52 16.56
C HIS A 82 9.16 -2.22 15.39
N HIS A 83 9.02 -3.53 15.31
CA HIS A 83 9.61 -4.32 14.24
C HIS A 83 9.05 -3.92 12.88
N ILE A 84 7.74 -3.75 12.78
CA ILE A 84 7.10 -3.34 11.54
C ILE A 84 7.55 -1.93 11.14
N ARG A 85 7.64 -1.01 12.11
CA ARG A 85 8.09 0.34 11.82
C ARG A 85 9.52 0.38 11.31
N GLN A 86 10.39 -0.47 11.85
CA GLN A 86 11.77 -0.58 11.35
C GLN A 86 11.79 -1.12 9.93
N LEU A 87 10.98 -2.13 9.66
CA LEU A 87 10.87 -2.68 8.31
C LEU A 87 10.38 -1.63 7.32
N MET A 88 9.35 -0.88 7.72
CA MET A 88 8.83 0.20 6.88
C MET A 88 9.90 1.25 6.59
N ALA A 89 10.68 1.61 7.60
CA ALA A 89 11.75 2.58 7.42
C ALA A 89 12.83 2.06 6.47
N ASP A 90 13.19 0.79 6.59
CA ASP A 90 14.15 0.17 5.70
C ASP A 90 13.66 0.14 4.26
N MET A 91 12.41 -0.25 4.08
CA MET A 91 11.79 -0.30 2.76
C MET A 91 11.68 1.10 2.14
N HIS A 92 11.37 2.08 2.97
CA HIS A 92 11.30 3.47 2.51
C HIS A 92 12.68 3.94 2.03
N ARG A 93 13.73 3.64 2.79
CA ARG A 93 15.09 4.00 2.37
C ARG A 93 15.46 3.32 1.07
N GLN A 94 15.15 2.04 0.93
CA GLN A 94 15.38 1.32 -0.31
C GLN A 94 14.70 2.00 -1.49
N ARG A 95 13.43 2.32 -1.33
CA ARG A 95 12.64 2.92 -2.41
C ARG A 95 13.15 4.30 -2.81
N THR A 96 13.50 5.11 -1.81
CA THR A 96 13.89 6.50 -2.08
C THR A 96 15.35 6.64 -2.51
N SER A 97 16.21 5.68 -2.18
CA SER A 97 17.61 5.71 -2.57
C SER A 97 17.92 4.87 -3.80
N GLU A 98 16.95 4.15 -4.32
CA GLU A 98 17.16 3.22 -5.42
C GLU A 98 17.67 3.93 -6.67
N GLY A 99 17.07 5.05 -7.03
CA GLY A 99 17.56 5.83 -8.15
C GLY A 99 18.98 6.34 -7.95
N THR A 100 19.29 6.74 -6.73
CA THR A 100 20.64 7.19 -6.39
C THR A 100 21.64 6.03 -6.42
N LEU A 101 21.21 4.87 -5.94
CA LEU A 101 22.05 3.68 -5.97
C LEU A 101 22.36 3.26 -7.40
N ASP A 102 21.38 3.33 -8.27
CA ASP A 102 21.57 3.00 -9.68
C ASP A 102 22.58 3.94 -10.32
N GLU A 103 22.53 5.21 -9.99
CA GLU A 103 23.50 6.19 -10.47
C GLU A 103 24.90 5.87 -9.97
N HIS A 104 25.01 5.41 -8.75
CA HIS A 104 26.30 5.07 -8.16
C HIS A 104 26.83 3.72 -8.64
N ALA A 105 25.94 2.83 -8.99
CA ALA A 105 26.33 1.51 -9.47
C ALA A 105 26.84 1.53 -10.90
N ALA A 106 26.53 2.55 -11.62
CA ALA A 106 26.96 2.70 -13.02
C ALA A 106 28.47 3.05 -13.16
#